data_bb73db66d5fec0ff89ffe754d75a1d5a
#
_entry.id   bb73db66d5fec0ff89ffe754d75a1d5a
#
_cell.length_a   1.000
_cell.length_b   1.000
_cell.length_c   1.000
_cell.angle_alpha   90.00
_cell.angle_beta   90.00
_cell.angle_gamma   90.00
#
_symmetry.space_group_name_H-M   'P 1'
#
loop_
_entity.id
_entity.type
_entity.pdbx_description
1 polymer ?
#
loop_
_entity_poly.entity_id
_entity_poly.type
_entity_poly.pdbx_seq_one_letter_code
_entity_poly.pdbx_strand_id
1 'polypeptide(L)'
;MYISVSDAAEKFNISKRRVQLLCEQGRIEGANRMSGVWLIPTNAQKPTDARRKSTVPENQLSLFDDLYKIEEEKLSITQVCELLSISQATAKNWIRLGKLKIGSDGETFDKKYIETLISEIKSGKVNRLKSRRNKKSVSGKVLYKDYIKNNHNREIVESILSSCDQMIEDELRVILANFAIQLYQQSGGIVVSDNLLLEGKSDITSNDVFNSLIKDLLGNIDVSQITLTNIQTALNSKAQLVSLEDTLGFAYISLRDLSHRKQTGAYYTPEKTVNTLISNLKKCVNTQNKTLCDPCCGTGNFLIGLVGNGVEIENLYGQDIDEISILITRINMFLLDNTLTKEQLYSQFVCGDTLSNTFSRKFSVVLGNPPWGYDFSKEETAYLTTNYITAKNKGMESYDLFIEKGMSMLEESGYLAYVLP
;
A
#
# COMPACT_ATOMS: atom_id res chain seq x y z
N MET A 1 -21.51 -43.03 34.28
CA MET A 1 -22.50 -42.50 33.36
C MET A 1 -21.81 -41.47 32.48
N TYR A 2 -22.07 -41.44 31.18
CA TYR A 2 -21.41 -40.52 30.24
C TYR A 2 -22.43 -39.67 29.49
N ILE A 3 -22.04 -38.49 29.11
CA ILE A 3 -22.84 -37.54 28.33
C ILE A 3 -22.18 -37.26 26.97
N SER A 4 -22.98 -36.78 26.01
CA SER A 4 -22.49 -36.42 24.66
C SER A 4 -21.74 -35.07 24.67
N VAL A 5 -21.02 -34.81 23.57
CA VAL A 5 -20.38 -33.48 23.35
C VAL A 5 -21.42 -32.36 23.38
N SER A 6 -22.65 -32.61 22.95
CA SER A 6 -23.75 -31.64 22.96
C SER A 6 -24.14 -31.27 24.38
N ASP A 7 -24.37 -32.28 25.23
CA ASP A 7 -24.79 -32.09 26.60
C ASP A 7 -23.66 -31.45 27.43
N ALA A 8 -22.41 -31.83 27.17
CA ALA A 8 -21.24 -31.23 27.82
C ALA A 8 -21.05 -29.77 27.38
N ALA A 9 -21.35 -29.42 26.12
CA ALA A 9 -21.30 -28.04 25.63
C ALA A 9 -22.32 -27.14 26.35
N GLU A 10 -23.52 -27.64 26.54
CA GLU A 10 -24.56 -26.99 27.32
C GLU A 10 -24.19 -26.84 28.79
N LYS A 11 -23.76 -27.94 29.42
CA LYS A 11 -23.31 -27.96 30.83
C LYS A 11 -22.16 -27.00 31.10
N PHE A 12 -21.19 -26.88 30.18
CA PHE A 12 -20.00 -26.03 30.33
C PHE A 12 -20.22 -24.61 29.84
N ASN A 13 -21.35 -24.33 29.19
CA ASN A 13 -21.66 -23.08 28.53
C ASN A 13 -20.53 -22.66 27.54
N ILE A 14 -20.17 -23.56 26.61
CA ILE A 14 -19.20 -23.37 25.53
C ILE A 14 -19.65 -24.10 24.26
N SER A 15 -19.06 -23.74 23.11
CA SER A 15 -19.43 -24.39 21.84
C SER A 15 -19.02 -25.87 21.81
N LYS A 16 -19.79 -26.71 21.06
CA LYS A 16 -19.48 -28.13 20.79
C LYS A 16 -18.07 -28.33 20.30
N ARG A 17 -17.62 -27.47 19.37
CA ARG A 17 -16.24 -27.48 18.84
C ARG A 17 -15.20 -27.26 19.94
N ARG A 18 -15.49 -26.40 20.92
CA ARG A 18 -14.58 -26.16 22.06
C ARG A 18 -14.50 -27.36 22.98
N VAL A 19 -15.61 -28.05 23.24
CA VAL A 19 -15.60 -29.31 23.99
C VAL A 19 -14.77 -30.38 23.30
N GLN A 20 -14.94 -30.59 21.99
CA GLN A 20 -14.15 -31.54 21.22
C GLN A 20 -12.65 -31.27 21.35
N LEU A 21 -12.25 -29.98 21.19
CA LEU A 21 -10.86 -29.57 21.31
C LEU A 21 -10.29 -29.81 22.71
N LEU A 22 -11.08 -29.60 23.77
CA LEU A 22 -10.67 -29.87 25.15
C LEU A 22 -10.53 -31.37 25.41
N CYS A 23 -11.36 -32.23 24.78
CA CYS A 23 -11.22 -33.68 24.83
C CYS A 23 -9.97 -34.15 24.08
N GLU A 24 -9.71 -33.61 22.89
CA GLU A 24 -8.50 -33.90 22.07
C GLU A 24 -7.21 -33.50 22.79
N GLN A 25 -7.26 -32.44 23.59
CA GLN A 25 -6.14 -31.95 24.39
C GLN A 25 -6.01 -32.69 25.76
N GLY A 26 -6.85 -33.69 26.05
CA GLY A 26 -6.84 -34.41 27.30
C GLY A 26 -7.20 -33.56 28.54
N ARG A 27 -7.84 -32.40 28.34
CA ARG A 27 -8.15 -31.44 29.42
C ARG A 27 -9.48 -31.69 30.11
N ILE A 28 -10.31 -32.59 29.61
CA ILE A 28 -11.50 -33.06 30.28
C ILE A 28 -11.18 -34.45 30.84
N GLU A 29 -11.02 -34.50 32.15
CA GLU A 29 -10.63 -35.71 32.87
C GLU A 29 -11.66 -36.83 32.66
N GLY A 30 -11.19 -38.03 32.31
CA GLY A 30 -12.04 -39.19 32.07
C GLY A 30 -12.81 -39.18 30.75
N ALA A 31 -12.62 -38.20 29.87
CA ALA A 31 -13.18 -38.21 28.53
C ALA A 31 -12.47 -39.26 27.65
N ASN A 32 -13.26 -40.16 27.02
CA ASN A 32 -12.76 -41.24 26.17
C ASN A 32 -13.44 -41.21 24.77
N ARG A 33 -12.76 -41.72 23.75
CA ARG A 33 -13.31 -41.76 22.40
C ARG A 33 -13.63 -43.22 22.04
N MET A 34 -14.91 -43.48 21.75
CA MET A 34 -15.38 -44.82 21.38
C MET A 34 -16.16 -44.74 20.08
N SER A 35 -15.78 -45.53 19.08
CA SER A 35 -16.42 -45.56 17.74
C SER A 35 -16.55 -44.16 17.11
N GLY A 36 -15.53 -43.30 17.28
CA GLY A 36 -15.52 -41.97 16.67
C GLY A 36 -16.25 -40.88 17.50
N VAL A 37 -16.97 -41.26 18.56
CA VAL A 37 -17.75 -40.34 19.43
C VAL A 37 -17.04 -40.12 20.76
N TRP A 38 -17.01 -38.89 21.26
CA TRP A 38 -16.50 -38.57 22.57
C TRP A 38 -17.53 -38.88 23.65
N LEU A 39 -17.13 -39.67 24.64
CA LEU A 39 -17.87 -39.99 25.84
C LEU A 39 -17.26 -39.19 27.02
N ILE A 40 -18.04 -38.30 27.62
CA ILE A 40 -17.59 -37.38 28.67
C ILE A 40 -18.27 -37.79 29.97
N PRO A 41 -17.52 -38.01 31.07
CA PRO A 41 -18.15 -38.35 32.32
C PRO A 41 -19.16 -37.29 32.78
N THR A 42 -20.31 -37.74 33.34
CA THR A 42 -21.35 -36.81 33.85
C THR A 42 -20.87 -35.93 34.96
N ASN A 43 -19.86 -36.33 35.72
CA ASN A 43 -19.24 -35.56 36.80
C ASN A 43 -18.06 -34.69 36.32
N ALA A 44 -17.71 -34.74 35.05
CA ALA A 44 -16.63 -33.89 34.51
C ALA A 44 -16.92 -32.40 34.77
N GLN A 45 -15.90 -31.70 35.20
CA GLN A 45 -15.95 -30.24 35.41
C GLN A 45 -15.36 -29.51 34.21
N LYS A 46 -15.84 -28.29 34.00
CA LYS A 46 -15.26 -27.40 32.96
C LYS A 46 -13.80 -27.12 33.30
N PRO A 47 -12.82 -27.45 32.42
CA PRO A 47 -11.43 -27.15 32.68
C PRO A 47 -11.21 -25.65 32.86
N THR A 48 -10.43 -25.26 33.86
CA THR A 48 -10.04 -23.86 34.09
C THR A 48 -9.28 -23.32 32.87
N ASP A 49 -9.63 -22.13 32.43
CA ASP A 49 -8.89 -21.48 31.30
C ASP A 49 -7.51 -21.07 31.85
N ALA A 50 -6.45 -21.70 31.34
CA ALA A 50 -5.06 -21.40 31.70
C ALA A 50 -4.65 -19.94 31.42
N ARG A 51 -5.54 -19.15 30.81
CA ARG A 51 -5.38 -17.71 30.58
C ARG A 51 -5.94 -16.83 31.68
N ARG A 52 -6.69 -17.38 32.62
CA ARG A 52 -7.09 -16.67 33.86
C ARG A 52 -6.03 -16.91 34.93
N LYS A 53 -5.18 -15.92 35.18
CA LYS A 53 -4.33 -15.86 36.36
C LYS A 53 -5.24 -15.80 37.59
N SER A 54 -4.94 -16.64 38.57
CA SER A 54 -5.59 -16.69 39.89
C SER A 54 -5.63 -15.30 40.52
N THR A 55 -6.79 -14.91 41.00
CA THR A 55 -6.97 -13.83 41.95
C THR A 55 -6.25 -14.21 43.28
N VAL A 56 -5.29 -13.37 43.67
CA VAL A 56 -4.69 -13.40 45.01
C VAL A 56 -5.70 -12.79 45.98
N PRO A 57 -5.86 -13.31 47.20
CA PRO A 57 -6.83 -12.79 48.16
C PRO A 57 -6.48 -11.39 48.65
N GLU A 58 -7.50 -10.53 48.69
CA GLU A 58 -7.46 -9.25 49.39
C GLU A 58 -7.18 -9.50 50.88
N ASN A 59 -6.01 -9.07 51.35
CA ASN A 59 -5.80 -8.50 52.69
C ASN A 59 -4.32 -8.19 52.90
N GLN A 60 -3.93 -7.02 52.49
CA GLN A 60 -2.89 -6.20 53.12
C GLN A 60 -3.00 -4.77 52.59
N LEU A 61 -3.83 -3.98 53.24
CA LEU A 61 -3.80 -2.53 53.17
C LEU A 61 -2.45 -2.05 53.70
N SER A 62 -1.59 -1.56 52.85
CA SER A 62 -0.37 -0.88 53.26
C SER A 62 -0.55 0.64 53.20
N LEU A 63 -0.03 1.27 54.26
CA LEU A 63 -0.14 2.67 54.67
C LEU A 63 0.54 3.67 53.72
N PHE A 64 0.71 3.36 52.39
CA PHE A 64 1.46 4.18 51.45
C PHE A 64 0.62 4.67 50.26
N ASP A 65 -0.71 4.43 50.22
CA ASP A 65 -1.55 4.78 49.06
C ASP A 65 -1.97 6.26 48.97
N ASP A 66 -1.58 7.11 49.91
CA ASP A 66 -2.01 8.53 49.93
C ASP A 66 -0.97 9.56 49.43
N LEU A 67 0.19 9.13 48.90
CA LEU A 67 1.25 10.07 48.54
C LEU A 67 1.60 10.19 47.07
N TYR A 68 1.02 9.40 46.16
CA TYR A 68 1.23 9.58 44.70
C TYR A 68 -0.06 9.29 43.91
N LYS A 69 -0.98 10.24 43.86
CA LYS A 69 -1.92 10.37 42.75
C LYS A 69 -1.13 10.85 41.54
N ILE A 70 -0.49 9.90 40.83
CA ILE A 70 -0.10 10.13 39.42
C ILE A 70 -1.40 10.05 38.65
N GLU A 71 -1.87 11.17 38.12
CA GLU A 71 -2.94 11.16 37.12
C GLU A 71 -2.46 10.27 35.95
N GLU A 72 -3.05 9.08 35.83
CA GLU A 72 -2.83 8.21 34.69
C GLU A 72 -3.33 8.95 33.42
N GLU A 73 -2.42 9.46 32.61
CA GLU A 73 -2.77 10.10 31.35
C GLU A 73 -3.46 9.07 30.45
N LYS A 74 -4.73 9.30 30.20
CA LYS A 74 -5.57 8.44 29.36
C LYS A 74 -5.63 8.98 27.95
N LEU A 75 -5.55 8.09 26.96
CA LEU A 75 -5.61 8.41 25.54
C LEU A 75 -6.96 7.98 24.96
N SER A 76 -7.52 8.80 24.08
CA SER A 76 -8.67 8.44 23.24
C SER A 76 -8.26 7.49 22.11
N ILE A 77 -9.23 6.79 21.51
CA ILE A 77 -8.98 5.91 20.34
C ILE A 77 -8.34 6.69 19.18
N THR A 78 -8.69 7.95 18.99
CA THR A 78 -8.13 8.80 17.92
C THR A 78 -6.63 9.04 18.17
N GLN A 79 -6.25 9.45 19.38
CA GLN A 79 -4.84 9.63 19.77
C GLN A 79 -4.03 8.34 19.65
N VAL A 80 -4.61 7.20 20.04
CA VAL A 80 -3.94 5.90 19.87
C VAL A 80 -3.75 5.54 18.39
N CYS A 81 -4.73 5.85 17.54
CA CYS A 81 -4.60 5.66 16.09
C CYS A 81 -3.49 6.50 15.50
N GLU A 82 -3.35 7.75 15.90
CA GLU A 82 -2.26 8.64 15.49
C GLU A 82 -0.90 8.11 15.95
N LEU A 83 -0.75 7.79 17.24
CA LEU A 83 0.50 7.30 17.82
C LEU A 83 0.96 5.96 17.22
N LEU A 84 0.03 5.06 16.91
CA LEU A 84 0.31 3.75 16.30
C LEU A 84 0.29 3.79 14.77
N SER A 85 -0.06 4.93 14.16
CA SER A 85 -0.24 5.10 12.72
C SER A 85 -1.16 4.03 12.11
N ILE A 86 -2.36 3.84 12.71
CA ILE A 86 -3.36 2.87 12.28
C ILE A 86 -4.73 3.53 12.12
N SER A 87 -5.59 2.98 11.25
CA SER A 87 -6.98 3.44 11.14
C SER A 87 -7.82 3.04 12.36
N GLN A 88 -8.90 3.77 12.62
CA GLN A 88 -9.85 3.41 13.70
C GLN A 88 -10.45 2.02 13.49
N ALA A 89 -10.71 1.61 12.25
CA ALA A 89 -11.18 0.27 11.92
C ALA A 89 -10.16 -0.80 12.35
N THR A 90 -8.87 -0.56 12.11
CA THR A 90 -7.77 -1.43 12.56
C THR A 90 -7.70 -1.48 14.07
N ALA A 91 -7.80 -0.33 14.76
CA ALA A 91 -7.79 -0.27 16.23
C ALA A 91 -8.97 -1.05 16.83
N LYS A 92 -10.19 -0.85 16.33
CA LYS A 92 -11.40 -1.60 16.73
C LYS A 92 -11.23 -3.11 16.53
N ASN A 93 -10.67 -3.53 15.39
CA ASN A 93 -10.39 -4.94 15.13
C ASN A 93 -9.33 -5.51 16.09
N TRP A 94 -8.30 -4.75 16.42
CA TRP A 94 -7.28 -5.16 17.40
C TRP A 94 -7.83 -5.26 18.81
N ILE A 95 -8.73 -4.36 19.22
CA ILE A 95 -9.46 -4.46 20.48
C ILE A 95 -10.28 -5.76 20.50
N ARG A 96 -11.06 -6.02 19.46
CA ARG A 96 -11.87 -7.25 19.31
C ARG A 96 -11.02 -8.53 19.37
N LEU A 97 -9.81 -8.51 18.82
CA LEU A 97 -8.88 -9.62 18.80
C LEU A 97 -8.02 -9.71 20.09
N GLY A 98 -8.22 -8.80 21.07
CA GLY A 98 -7.43 -8.72 22.30
C GLY A 98 -5.96 -8.34 22.08
N LYS A 99 -5.65 -7.72 20.96
CA LYS A 99 -4.30 -7.27 20.61
C LYS A 99 -3.99 -5.86 21.11
N LEU A 100 -5.01 -5.05 21.25
CA LEU A 100 -4.98 -3.72 21.85
C LEU A 100 -5.89 -3.74 23.06
N LYS A 101 -5.33 -3.43 24.24
CA LYS A 101 -6.09 -3.44 25.50
C LYS A 101 -6.71 -2.07 25.71
N ILE A 102 -8.02 -2.03 25.86
CA ILE A 102 -8.78 -0.84 26.25
C ILE A 102 -8.86 -0.80 27.78
N GLY A 103 -8.93 0.38 28.35
CA GLY A 103 -9.07 0.57 29.80
C GLY A 103 -10.36 -0.03 30.38
N SER A 104 -10.47 -0.04 31.67
CA SER A 104 -11.64 -0.60 32.39
C SER A 104 -12.93 0.18 32.12
N ASP A 105 -12.81 1.44 31.66
CA ASP A 105 -13.94 2.29 31.25
C ASP A 105 -14.53 1.92 29.87
N GLY A 106 -13.85 1.08 29.10
CA GLY A 106 -14.27 0.67 27.77
C GLY A 106 -14.08 1.73 26.67
N GLU A 107 -13.52 2.90 26.97
CA GLU A 107 -13.42 4.04 26.06
C GLU A 107 -12.00 4.59 25.89
N THR A 108 -11.16 4.49 26.93
CA THR A 108 -9.83 5.08 26.95
C THR A 108 -8.71 4.05 27.03
N PHE A 109 -7.48 4.49 26.77
CA PHE A 109 -6.28 3.67 26.79
C PHE A 109 -5.24 4.28 27.73
N ASP A 110 -4.53 3.42 28.47
CA ASP A 110 -3.40 3.82 29.29
C ASP A 110 -2.21 4.27 28.41
N LYS A 111 -1.73 5.51 28.60
CA LYS A 111 -0.65 6.10 27.80
C LYS A 111 0.64 5.30 27.91
N LYS A 112 1.00 4.88 29.12
CA LYS A 112 2.23 4.11 29.38
C LYS A 112 2.20 2.75 28.72
N TYR A 113 1.02 2.11 28.67
CA TYR A 113 0.82 0.87 27.93
C TYR A 113 1.01 1.08 26.41
N ILE A 114 0.47 2.18 25.86
CA ILE A 114 0.62 2.49 24.42
C ILE A 114 2.08 2.79 24.07
N GLU A 115 2.78 3.58 24.88
CA GLU A 115 4.22 3.87 24.71
C GLU A 115 5.08 2.60 24.78
N THR A 116 4.78 1.71 25.73
CA THR A 116 5.44 0.40 25.83
C THR A 116 5.18 -0.44 24.57
N LEU A 117 3.92 -0.48 24.10
CA LEU A 117 3.54 -1.20 22.88
C LEU A 117 4.27 -0.67 21.65
N ILE A 118 4.40 0.67 21.52
CA ILE A 118 5.17 1.31 20.45
C ILE A 118 6.64 0.89 20.51
N SER A 119 7.25 0.89 21.70
CA SER A 119 8.64 0.46 21.89
C SER A 119 8.83 -1.02 21.53
N GLU A 120 7.92 -1.89 21.94
CA GLU A 120 7.94 -3.32 21.60
C GLU A 120 7.74 -3.58 20.09
N ILE A 121 6.93 -2.75 19.43
CA ILE A 121 6.74 -2.79 17.99
C ILE A 121 8.02 -2.34 17.27
N LYS A 122 8.62 -1.23 17.71
CA LYS A 122 9.88 -0.70 17.14
C LYS A 122 11.05 -1.66 17.34
N SER A 123 11.14 -2.31 18.48
CA SER A 123 12.19 -3.31 18.78
C SER A 123 11.95 -4.68 18.12
N GLY A 124 10.83 -4.87 17.41
CA GLY A 124 10.51 -6.14 16.74
C GLY A 124 10.07 -7.27 17.66
N LYS A 125 9.93 -7.03 18.98
CA LYS A 125 9.43 -8.01 19.96
C LYS A 125 7.97 -8.40 19.74
N VAL A 126 7.17 -7.48 19.21
CA VAL A 126 5.74 -7.69 18.94
C VAL A 126 5.50 -7.73 17.44
N ASN A 127 5.35 -8.92 16.89
CA ASN A 127 5.05 -9.15 15.44
C ASN A 127 3.60 -8.75 15.03
N ARG A 128 2.90 -7.94 15.80
CA ARG A 128 1.46 -7.67 15.65
C ARG A 128 1.13 -6.73 14.49
N LEU A 129 2.12 -5.92 14.04
CA LEU A 129 1.99 -5.02 12.89
C LEU A 129 2.47 -5.63 11.57
N LYS A 130 3.03 -6.85 11.58
CA LYS A 130 3.37 -7.51 10.33
C LYS A 130 2.08 -7.88 9.59
N SER A 131 1.81 -7.20 8.48
CA SER A 131 0.80 -7.65 7.53
C SER A 131 1.13 -9.07 7.10
N ARG A 132 0.12 -9.87 6.71
CA ARG A 132 0.25 -11.28 6.29
C ARG A 132 1.20 -11.54 5.10
N ARG A 133 1.95 -10.55 4.62
CA ARG A 133 2.94 -10.67 3.54
C ARG A 133 4.32 -10.46 4.11
N ASN A 134 5.23 -11.41 3.85
CA ASN A 134 6.66 -11.39 4.22
C ASN A 134 7.38 -10.16 3.66
N LYS A 135 7.28 -9.02 4.33
CA LYS A 135 8.03 -7.82 3.99
C LYS A 135 8.97 -7.49 5.15
N LYS A 136 10.28 -7.62 4.92
CA LYS A 136 11.27 -7.01 5.81
C LYS A 136 11.07 -5.50 5.76
N SER A 137 10.59 -4.91 6.85
CA SER A 137 10.59 -3.45 7.00
C SER A 137 11.90 -3.04 7.63
N VAL A 138 12.71 -2.30 6.90
CA VAL A 138 13.80 -1.53 7.49
C VAL A 138 13.19 -0.19 7.86
N SER A 139 13.11 0.13 9.16
CA SER A 139 12.73 1.44 9.74
C SER A 139 11.54 2.16 9.11
N GLY A 140 10.40 1.48 8.88
CA GLY A 140 9.23 2.10 8.26
C GLY A 140 9.29 2.25 6.73
N LYS A 141 10.44 2.03 6.13
CA LYS A 141 10.69 2.06 4.69
C LYS A 141 10.53 0.64 4.12
N VAL A 142 9.89 0.49 2.96
CA VAL A 142 9.64 -0.81 2.32
C VAL A 142 10.27 -0.81 0.94
N LEU A 143 11.25 -1.69 0.75
CA LEU A 143 11.80 -1.98 -0.58
C LEU A 143 10.91 -3.00 -1.30
N TYR A 144 10.39 -2.64 -2.47
CA TYR A 144 9.55 -3.52 -3.30
C TYR A 144 10.41 -4.41 -4.19
N LYS A 145 11.07 -5.42 -3.61
CA LYS A 145 12.06 -6.28 -4.31
C LYS A 145 11.51 -6.97 -5.56
N ASP A 146 10.20 -7.21 -5.61
CA ASP A 146 9.55 -7.91 -6.72
C ASP A 146 9.01 -6.97 -7.82
N TYR A 147 9.24 -5.65 -7.68
CA TYR A 147 8.76 -4.66 -8.64
C TYR A 147 9.63 -4.59 -9.89
N ILE A 148 10.96 -4.64 -9.73
CA ILE A 148 11.94 -4.68 -10.81
C ILE A 148 12.84 -5.91 -10.68
N LYS A 149 13.51 -6.30 -11.76
CA LYS A 149 14.43 -7.45 -11.81
C LYS A 149 15.89 -7.04 -11.58
N ASN A 150 16.26 -5.84 -11.96
CA ASN A 150 17.64 -5.38 -11.89
C ASN A 150 18.14 -5.26 -10.44
N ASN A 151 19.14 -6.06 -10.08
CA ASN A 151 19.70 -6.06 -8.74
C ASN A 151 20.49 -4.79 -8.43
N HIS A 152 21.21 -4.23 -9.42
CA HIS A 152 22.01 -3.01 -9.25
C HIS A 152 21.11 -1.81 -8.87
N ASN A 153 19.99 -1.60 -9.59
CA ASN A 153 19.03 -0.55 -9.26
C ASN A 153 18.38 -0.77 -7.88
N ARG A 154 18.14 -2.04 -7.49
CA ARG A 154 17.66 -2.36 -6.13
C ARG A 154 18.65 -1.97 -5.05
N GLU A 155 19.92 -2.31 -5.24
CA GLU A 155 21.00 -2.02 -4.29
C GLU A 155 21.20 -0.51 -4.13
N ILE A 156 21.11 0.26 -5.22
CA ILE A 156 21.15 1.73 -5.18
C ILE A 156 20.03 2.27 -4.29
N VAL A 157 18.79 1.88 -4.56
CA VAL A 157 17.64 2.38 -3.79
C VAL A 157 17.71 1.90 -2.32
N GLU A 158 18.18 0.70 -2.05
CA GLU A 158 18.40 0.19 -0.69
C GLU A 158 19.49 1.01 0.05
N SER A 159 20.56 1.40 -0.65
CA SER A 159 21.61 2.27 -0.11
C SER A 159 21.09 3.66 0.22
N ILE A 160 20.30 4.27 -0.66
CA ILE A 160 19.66 5.58 -0.42
C ILE A 160 18.72 5.49 0.79
N LEU A 161 17.88 4.46 0.87
CA LEU A 161 17.00 4.22 2.01
C LEU A 161 17.74 4.08 3.33
N SER A 162 18.96 3.52 3.30
CA SER A 162 19.78 3.31 4.48
C SER A 162 20.51 4.57 4.92
N SER A 163 20.80 5.49 3.99
CA SER A 163 21.55 6.72 4.24
C SER A 163 20.69 7.92 4.64
N CYS A 164 19.36 7.84 4.45
CA CYS A 164 18.43 8.93 4.71
C CYS A 164 17.33 8.48 5.68
N ASP A 165 17.18 9.19 6.82
CA ASP A 165 16.13 8.87 7.81
C ASP A 165 14.76 9.41 7.40
N GLN A 166 14.71 10.64 6.93
CA GLN A 166 13.50 11.30 6.39
C GLN A 166 13.87 11.99 5.08
N MET A 167 13.02 11.86 4.08
CA MET A 167 13.17 12.49 2.77
C MET A 167 11.96 13.37 2.52
N ILE A 168 12.19 14.65 2.24
CA ILE A 168 11.15 15.58 1.81
C ILE A 168 10.85 15.40 0.31
N GLU A 169 9.71 15.90 -0.14
CA GLU A 169 9.27 15.75 -1.53
C GLU A 169 10.26 16.39 -2.52
N ASP A 170 10.83 17.54 -2.20
CA ASP A 170 11.81 18.22 -3.05
C ASP A 170 13.08 17.39 -3.24
N GLU A 171 13.58 16.74 -2.17
CA GLU A 171 14.71 15.82 -2.25
C GLU A 171 14.39 14.62 -3.13
N LEU A 172 13.19 14.07 -3.00
CA LEU A 172 12.72 12.94 -3.82
C LEU A 172 12.64 13.34 -5.31
N ARG A 173 12.07 14.52 -5.63
CA ARG A 173 11.98 15.04 -7.00
C ARG A 173 13.37 15.22 -7.63
N VAL A 174 14.35 15.72 -6.87
CA VAL A 174 15.76 15.85 -7.33
C VAL A 174 16.38 14.48 -7.63
N ILE A 175 16.17 13.49 -6.75
CA ILE A 175 16.69 12.12 -6.98
C ILE A 175 16.09 11.50 -8.23
N LEU A 176 14.77 11.63 -8.41
CA LEU A 176 14.07 11.09 -9.58
C LEU A 176 14.52 11.77 -10.87
N ALA A 177 14.70 13.11 -10.85
CA ALA A 177 15.22 13.85 -11.98
C ALA A 177 16.65 13.44 -12.34
N ASN A 178 17.52 13.27 -11.32
CA ASN A 178 18.89 12.77 -11.53
C ASN A 178 18.88 11.37 -12.19
N PHE A 179 18.05 10.46 -11.71
CA PHE A 179 17.93 9.14 -12.32
C PHE A 179 17.36 9.22 -13.75
N ALA A 180 16.33 10.03 -13.99
CA ALA A 180 15.76 10.23 -15.32
C ALA A 180 16.81 10.70 -16.33
N ILE A 181 17.67 11.67 -15.96
CA ILE A 181 18.75 12.16 -16.80
C ILE A 181 19.77 11.06 -17.10
N GLN A 182 20.15 10.26 -16.09
CA GLN A 182 21.08 9.13 -16.29
C GLN A 182 20.49 8.07 -17.23
N LEU A 183 19.21 7.75 -17.11
CA LEU A 183 18.52 6.81 -17.99
C LEU A 183 18.40 7.36 -19.41
N TYR A 184 18.10 8.65 -19.55
CA TYR A 184 18.04 9.33 -20.86
C TYR A 184 19.41 9.32 -21.55
N GLN A 185 20.50 9.60 -20.85
CA GLN A 185 21.85 9.51 -21.38
C GLN A 185 22.18 8.09 -21.89
N GLN A 186 21.78 7.06 -21.15
CA GLN A 186 21.99 5.67 -21.55
C GLN A 186 21.11 5.23 -22.73
N SER A 187 19.96 5.89 -22.95
CA SER A 187 19.13 5.68 -24.14
C SER A 187 19.65 6.39 -25.40
N GLY A 188 20.82 7.05 -25.32
CA GLY A 188 21.44 7.80 -26.42
C GLY A 188 21.18 9.29 -26.39
N GLY A 189 20.53 9.82 -25.36
CA GLY A 189 20.29 11.24 -25.16
C GLY A 189 21.57 12.02 -24.82
N ILE A 190 21.65 13.26 -25.26
CA ILE A 190 22.81 14.14 -25.00
C ILE A 190 22.49 15.00 -23.78
N VAL A 191 23.27 14.84 -22.72
CA VAL A 191 23.21 15.65 -21.50
C VAL A 191 24.25 16.76 -21.58
N VAL A 192 23.84 18.01 -21.43
CA VAL A 192 24.71 19.20 -21.49
C VAL A 192 25.04 19.76 -20.11
N SER A 193 24.22 19.44 -19.10
CA SER A 193 24.47 19.76 -17.70
C SER A 193 23.76 18.81 -16.77
N ASP A 194 24.47 18.24 -15.81
CA ASP A 194 23.95 17.35 -14.76
C ASP A 194 23.66 18.07 -13.43
N ASN A 195 23.90 19.38 -13.38
CA ASN A 195 23.67 20.16 -12.16
C ASN A 195 22.21 20.63 -12.06
N LEU A 196 21.38 19.83 -11.41
CA LEU A 196 19.95 20.05 -11.22
C LEU A 196 19.59 21.17 -10.22
N LEU A 197 20.56 21.56 -9.38
CA LEU A 197 20.32 22.54 -8.30
C LEU A 197 20.71 23.97 -8.70
N LEU A 198 21.23 24.19 -9.93
CA LEU A 198 21.55 25.53 -10.40
C LEU A 198 20.29 26.23 -10.90
N GLU A 199 19.93 27.32 -10.24
CA GLU A 199 18.85 28.22 -10.65
C GLU A 199 19.01 28.67 -12.11
N GLY A 200 17.93 28.63 -12.89
CA GLY A 200 17.81 29.26 -14.19
C GLY A 200 18.37 28.49 -15.39
N LYS A 201 18.87 27.27 -15.25
CA LYS A 201 19.22 26.45 -16.43
C LYS A 201 17.98 25.78 -17.00
N SER A 202 17.55 26.26 -18.17
CA SER A 202 16.45 25.67 -18.94
C SER A 202 16.87 24.39 -19.68
N ASP A 203 18.17 24.25 -19.98
CA ASP A 203 18.66 23.25 -20.93
C ASP A 203 19.61 22.28 -20.24
N ILE A 204 19.04 21.21 -19.69
CA ILE A 204 19.78 20.11 -19.06
C ILE A 204 20.27 19.15 -20.15
N THR A 205 19.47 19.01 -21.21
CA THR A 205 19.77 18.14 -22.37
C THR A 205 19.57 18.89 -23.68
N SER A 206 19.96 18.27 -24.80
CA SER A 206 19.71 18.81 -26.15
C SER A 206 18.26 18.63 -26.64
N ASN A 207 17.37 18.05 -25.84
CA ASN A 207 15.99 17.77 -26.20
C ASN A 207 15.00 18.60 -25.37
N ASP A 208 14.26 19.48 -26.03
CA ASP A 208 13.33 20.41 -25.38
C ASP A 208 12.15 19.71 -24.68
N VAL A 209 11.68 18.59 -25.25
CA VAL A 209 10.58 17.82 -24.64
C VAL A 209 11.06 17.21 -23.31
N PHE A 210 12.23 16.56 -23.33
CA PHE A 210 12.79 15.99 -22.11
C PHE A 210 13.12 17.05 -21.08
N ASN A 211 13.70 18.19 -21.47
CA ASN A 211 13.94 19.32 -20.56
C ASN A 211 12.64 19.81 -19.91
N SER A 212 11.54 19.88 -20.67
CA SER A 212 10.24 20.23 -20.12
C SER A 212 9.74 19.20 -19.11
N LEU A 213 9.90 17.89 -19.36
CA LEU A 213 9.52 16.83 -18.42
C LEU A 213 10.31 16.89 -17.12
N ILE A 214 11.64 17.14 -17.21
CA ILE A 214 12.49 17.30 -16.02
C ILE A 214 12.10 18.55 -15.23
N LYS A 215 11.82 19.68 -15.92
CA LYS A 215 11.37 20.91 -15.29
C LYS A 215 10.04 20.69 -14.53
N ASP A 216 9.09 20.02 -15.15
CA ASP A 216 7.80 19.73 -14.53
C ASP A 216 7.98 18.77 -13.33
N LEU A 217 8.88 17.76 -13.42
CA LEU A 217 9.20 16.86 -12.31
C LEU A 217 9.84 17.59 -11.14
N LEU A 218 10.77 18.51 -11.40
CA LEU A 218 11.38 19.33 -10.37
C LEU A 218 10.36 20.30 -9.75
N GLY A 219 9.46 20.88 -10.55
CA GLY A 219 8.50 21.87 -10.09
C GLY A 219 9.18 23.14 -9.52
N ASN A 220 8.58 23.74 -8.53
CA ASN A 220 9.12 24.90 -7.83
C ASN A 220 9.90 24.47 -6.57
N ILE A 221 11.07 23.85 -6.76
CA ILE A 221 11.91 23.36 -5.68
C ILE A 221 12.46 24.53 -4.86
N ASP A 222 12.29 24.46 -3.55
CA ASP A 222 13.02 25.31 -2.62
C ASP A 222 14.38 24.69 -2.28
N VAL A 223 15.43 25.13 -2.99
CA VAL A 223 16.80 24.63 -2.81
C VAL A 223 17.29 24.83 -1.37
N SER A 224 16.77 25.81 -0.63
CA SER A 224 17.14 26.04 0.77
C SER A 224 16.68 24.95 1.72
N GLN A 225 15.65 24.20 1.35
CA GLN A 225 15.09 23.08 2.13
C GLN A 225 15.81 21.75 1.85
N ILE A 226 16.61 21.69 0.78
CA ILE A 226 17.29 20.45 0.40
C ILE A 226 18.48 20.18 1.29
N THR A 227 18.47 19.04 1.94
CA THR A 227 19.60 18.55 2.72
C THR A 227 20.53 17.73 1.83
N LEU A 228 21.60 18.35 1.32
CA LEU A 228 22.54 17.70 0.38
C LEU A 228 23.08 16.36 0.90
N THR A 229 23.28 16.21 2.21
CA THR A 229 23.73 14.94 2.80
C THR A 229 22.71 13.83 2.63
N ASN A 230 21.40 14.13 2.61
CA ASN A 230 20.35 13.13 2.41
C ASN A 230 20.35 12.59 0.98
N ILE A 231 20.62 13.43 0.00
CA ILE A 231 20.58 13.05 -1.42
C ILE A 231 21.96 12.70 -1.99
N GLN A 232 23.06 12.90 -1.24
CA GLN A 232 24.43 12.68 -1.72
C GLN A 232 24.65 11.26 -2.24
N THR A 233 24.13 10.25 -1.53
CA THR A 233 24.21 8.85 -1.95
C THR A 233 23.51 8.65 -3.30
N ALA A 234 22.34 9.27 -3.50
CA ALA A 234 21.59 9.18 -4.75
C ALA A 234 22.30 9.89 -5.90
N LEU A 235 22.83 11.10 -5.66
CA LEU A 235 23.56 11.86 -6.68
C LEU A 235 24.83 11.14 -7.15
N ASN A 236 25.50 10.42 -6.24
CA ASN A 236 26.70 9.64 -6.56
C ASN A 236 26.39 8.26 -7.15
N SER A 237 25.15 7.82 -7.10
CA SER A 237 24.72 6.53 -7.66
C SER A 237 24.48 6.64 -9.15
N LYS A 238 24.68 5.51 -9.86
CA LYS A 238 24.45 5.42 -11.30
C LYS A 238 23.35 4.39 -11.57
N ALA A 239 22.12 4.87 -11.74
CA ALA A 239 21.01 4.02 -12.16
C ALA A 239 21.29 3.43 -13.55
N GLN A 240 20.88 2.18 -13.77
CA GLN A 240 21.04 1.48 -15.04
C GLN A 240 19.72 1.48 -15.81
N LEU A 241 19.78 1.83 -17.09
CA LEU A 241 18.66 1.65 -18.00
C LEU A 241 18.47 0.15 -18.29
N VAL A 242 17.30 -0.35 -17.93
CA VAL A 242 16.87 -1.70 -18.29
C VAL A 242 15.62 -1.59 -19.14
N SER A 243 15.69 -2.15 -20.34
CA SER A 243 14.57 -2.09 -21.28
C SER A 243 13.30 -2.65 -20.65
N LEU A 244 12.21 -1.92 -20.79
CA LEU A 244 10.87 -2.31 -20.30
C LEU A 244 10.78 -2.51 -18.77
N GLU A 245 11.68 -1.88 -18.00
CA GLU A 245 11.63 -1.87 -16.53
C GLU A 245 11.33 -0.45 -16.02
N ASP A 246 10.37 -0.33 -15.10
CA ASP A 246 10.02 0.93 -14.45
C ASP A 246 10.99 1.25 -13.29
N THR A 247 12.23 1.61 -13.64
CA THR A 247 13.27 1.96 -12.66
C THR A 247 12.91 3.22 -11.87
N LEU A 248 12.32 4.24 -12.53
CA LEU A 248 11.92 5.49 -11.87
C LEU A 248 10.75 5.25 -10.92
N GLY A 249 9.75 4.49 -11.33
CA GLY A 249 8.64 4.11 -10.47
C GLY A 249 9.12 3.29 -9.28
N PHE A 250 10.03 2.35 -9.45
CA PHE A 250 10.63 1.60 -8.35
C PHE A 250 11.30 2.52 -7.32
N ALA A 251 12.11 3.49 -7.78
CA ALA A 251 12.74 4.47 -6.91
C ALA A 251 11.69 5.30 -6.16
N TYR A 252 10.71 5.84 -6.87
CA TYR A 252 9.62 6.62 -6.32
C TYR A 252 8.84 5.88 -5.23
N ILE A 253 8.34 4.69 -5.56
CA ILE A 253 7.53 3.91 -4.62
C ILE A 253 8.34 3.41 -3.41
N SER A 254 9.64 3.25 -3.54
CA SER A 254 10.50 2.79 -2.45
C SER A 254 10.94 3.92 -1.54
N LEU A 255 11.23 5.09 -2.10
CA LEU A 255 11.73 6.26 -1.38
C LEU A 255 10.62 7.09 -0.72
N ARG A 256 9.41 7.06 -1.27
CA ARG A 256 8.25 7.78 -0.72
C ARG A 256 7.80 7.21 0.63
N ASP A 257 7.39 8.08 1.56
CA ASP A 257 6.95 7.68 2.91
C ASP A 257 5.72 6.74 2.88
N LEU A 258 5.73 5.76 3.78
CA LEU A 258 4.64 4.78 3.98
C LEU A 258 3.31 5.40 4.41
N SER A 259 3.34 6.55 5.10
CA SER A 259 2.13 7.23 5.55
C SER A 259 1.30 7.74 4.38
N HIS A 260 1.95 8.31 3.39
CA HIS A 260 1.31 8.83 2.18
C HIS A 260 0.69 7.71 1.33
N ARG A 261 1.35 6.55 1.25
CA ARG A 261 0.86 5.38 0.49
C ARG A 261 -0.44 4.80 1.04
N LYS A 262 -0.61 4.82 2.36
CA LYS A 262 -1.85 4.33 3.01
C LYS A 262 -3.03 5.26 2.78
N GLN A 263 -2.77 6.54 2.66
CA GLN A 263 -3.81 7.55 2.39
C GLN A 263 -4.34 7.45 0.96
N THR A 264 -3.47 7.13 0.00
CA THR A 264 -3.83 7.06 -1.42
C THR A 264 -4.33 5.69 -1.87
N GLY A 265 -4.30 4.66 -1.00
CA GLY A 265 -4.68 3.28 -1.39
C GLY A 265 -3.79 2.71 -2.51
N ALA A 266 -2.67 3.36 -2.81
CA ALA A 266 -1.80 3.01 -3.92
C ALA A 266 -1.07 1.68 -3.66
N TYR A 267 -1.44 0.65 -4.41
CA TYR A 267 -0.77 -0.65 -4.46
C TYR A 267 -0.03 -0.78 -5.78
N TYR A 268 1.29 -0.94 -5.69
CA TYR A 268 2.12 -1.11 -6.87
C TYR A 268 2.16 -2.57 -7.31
N THR A 269 1.98 -2.78 -8.61
CA THR A 269 1.81 -4.11 -9.18
C THR A 269 3.15 -4.69 -9.59
N PRO A 270 3.58 -5.86 -9.05
CA PRO A 270 4.81 -6.51 -9.49
C PRO A 270 4.77 -6.84 -10.99
N GLU A 271 5.91 -6.77 -11.68
CA GLU A 271 6.03 -7.06 -13.11
C GLU A 271 5.42 -8.42 -13.49
N LYS A 272 5.59 -9.44 -12.66
CA LYS A 272 5.00 -10.76 -12.89
C LYS A 272 3.47 -10.71 -13.01
N THR A 273 2.82 -9.89 -12.19
CA THR A 273 1.35 -9.71 -12.22
C THR A 273 0.93 -8.96 -13.47
N VAL A 274 1.67 -7.90 -13.84
CA VAL A 274 1.46 -7.15 -15.09
C VAL A 274 1.53 -8.10 -16.28
N ASN A 275 2.60 -8.86 -16.41
CA ASN A 275 2.80 -9.82 -17.51
C ASN A 275 1.73 -10.91 -17.55
N THR A 276 1.25 -11.37 -16.38
CA THR A 276 0.17 -12.38 -16.31
C THR A 276 -1.15 -11.79 -16.84
N LEU A 277 -1.50 -10.56 -16.43
CA LEU A 277 -2.72 -9.91 -16.89
C LEU A 277 -2.68 -9.67 -18.39
N ILE A 278 -1.58 -9.10 -18.92
CA ILE A 278 -1.41 -8.84 -20.36
C ILE A 278 -1.45 -10.15 -21.16
N SER A 279 -0.79 -11.21 -20.69
CA SER A 279 -0.83 -12.52 -21.34
C SER A 279 -2.24 -13.10 -21.42
N ASN A 280 -3.05 -12.93 -20.37
CA ASN A 280 -4.44 -13.36 -20.37
C ASN A 280 -5.32 -12.48 -21.27
N LEU A 281 -5.10 -11.16 -21.27
CA LEU A 281 -5.80 -10.24 -22.17
C LEU A 281 -5.57 -10.62 -23.63
N LYS A 282 -4.32 -10.90 -24.03
CA LYS A 282 -3.94 -11.30 -25.42
C LYS A 282 -4.61 -12.59 -25.88
N LYS A 283 -5.06 -13.47 -24.98
CA LYS A 283 -5.86 -14.65 -25.35
C LYS A 283 -7.30 -14.30 -25.73
N CYS A 284 -7.81 -13.16 -25.22
CA CYS A 284 -9.19 -12.74 -25.41
C CYS A 284 -9.34 -11.72 -26.54
N VAL A 285 -8.31 -10.86 -26.76
CA VAL A 285 -8.35 -9.75 -27.71
C VAL A 285 -7.01 -9.53 -28.35
N ASN A 286 -7.02 -9.28 -29.69
CA ASN A 286 -5.85 -8.74 -30.38
C ASN A 286 -5.72 -7.26 -30.02
N THR A 287 -4.62 -6.88 -29.38
CA THR A 287 -4.37 -5.51 -28.91
C THR A 287 -3.76 -4.59 -29.98
N GLN A 288 -3.40 -5.12 -31.14
CA GLN A 288 -2.86 -4.29 -32.25
C GLN A 288 -3.94 -3.31 -32.76
N ASN A 289 -3.55 -2.05 -32.96
CA ASN A 289 -4.42 -0.96 -33.41
C ASN A 289 -5.66 -0.75 -32.50
N LYS A 290 -5.58 -1.15 -31.24
CA LYS A 290 -6.61 -0.94 -30.22
C LYS A 290 -6.19 0.17 -29.29
N THR A 291 -7.13 1.00 -28.85
CA THR A 291 -6.89 2.00 -27.82
C THR A 291 -7.02 1.38 -26.44
N LEU A 292 -5.97 1.52 -25.62
CA LEU A 292 -5.92 0.94 -24.28
C LEU A 292 -5.75 2.06 -23.24
N CYS A 293 -6.48 1.96 -22.12
CA CYS A 293 -6.39 2.92 -21.03
C CYS A 293 -6.17 2.22 -19.68
N ASP A 294 -5.20 2.73 -18.92
CA ASP A 294 -5.08 2.44 -17.50
C ASP A 294 -5.54 3.67 -16.70
N PRO A 295 -6.73 3.64 -16.08
CA PRO A 295 -7.30 4.79 -15.37
C PRO A 295 -6.74 5.00 -13.95
N CYS A 296 -5.76 4.22 -13.55
CA CYS A 296 -5.04 4.33 -12.27
C CYS A 296 -3.58 3.87 -12.48
N CYS A 297 -2.92 4.47 -13.51
CA CYS A 297 -1.71 3.92 -14.10
C CYS A 297 -0.46 4.03 -13.20
N GLY A 298 -0.51 4.82 -12.11
CA GLY A 298 0.65 5.06 -11.27
C GLY A 298 1.81 5.59 -12.11
N THR A 299 2.96 4.94 -12.02
CA THR A 299 4.19 5.29 -12.77
C THR A 299 4.27 4.63 -14.16
N GLY A 300 3.18 4.00 -14.61
CA GLY A 300 3.05 3.46 -15.97
C GLY A 300 3.48 2.01 -16.14
N ASN A 301 3.59 1.21 -15.08
CA ASN A 301 4.11 -0.16 -15.17
C ASN A 301 3.29 -1.07 -16.12
N PHE A 302 1.95 -0.95 -16.14
CA PHE A 302 1.12 -1.67 -17.11
C PHE A 302 1.32 -1.16 -18.54
N LEU A 303 1.49 0.16 -18.70
CA LEU A 303 1.72 0.78 -20.01
C LEU A 303 3.07 0.32 -20.59
N ILE A 304 4.15 0.30 -19.79
CA ILE A 304 5.45 -0.26 -20.17
C ILE A 304 5.30 -1.73 -20.59
N GLY A 305 4.56 -2.51 -19.80
CA GLY A 305 4.29 -3.92 -20.11
C GLY A 305 3.54 -4.10 -21.43
N LEU A 306 2.61 -3.21 -21.79
CA LEU A 306 1.90 -3.22 -23.06
C LEU A 306 2.82 -2.89 -24.23
N VAL A 307 3.71 -1.89 -24.11
CA VAL A 307 4.74 -1.57 -25.11
C VAL A 307 5.63 -2.79 -25.35
N GLY A 308 6.09 -3.46 -24.28
CA GLY A 308 6.87 -4.70 -24.37
C GLY A 308 6.12 -5.87 -25.03
N ASN A 309 4.81 -5.75 -25.18
CA ASN A 309 3.95 -6.72 -25.85
C ASN A 309 3.50 -6.26 -27.27
N GLY A 310 4.11 -5.19 -27.81
CA GLY A 310 3.92 -4.72 -29.17
C GLY A 310 2.74 -3.78 -29.36
N VAL A 311 2.28 -3.12 -28.28
CA VAL A 311 1.29 -2.04 -28.38
C VAL A 311 2.02 -0.72 -28.61
N GLU A 312 1.64 0.01 -29.65
CA GLU A 312 2.19 1.32 -29.96
C GLU A 312 1.79 2.37 -28.91
N ILE A 313 2.74 3.25 -28.51
CA ILE A 313 2.50 4.22 -27.43
C ILE A 313 1.37 5.19 -27.80
N GLU A 314 1.20 5.53 -29.06
CA GLU A 314 0.11 6.39 -29.56
C GLU A 314 -1.29 5.85 -29.25
N ASN A 315 -1.41 4.55 -28.99
CA ASN A 315 -2.66 3.85 -28.63
C ASN A 315 -2.85 3.70 -27.11
N LEU A 316 -1.89 4.15 -26.30
CA LEU A 316 -1.90 4.03 -24.84
C LEU A 316 -2.36 5.32 -24.17
N TYR A 317 -3.19 5.16 -23.17
CA TYR A 317 -3.69 6.26 -22.34
C TYR A 317 -3.55 5.88 -20.87
N GLY A 318 -3.19 6.84 -20.03
CA GLY A 318 -3.06 6.64 -18.60
C GLY A 318 -3.59 7.81 -17.81
N GLN A 319 -4.20 7.55 -16.68
CA GLN A 319 -4.62 8.58 -15.73
C GLN A 319 -4.28 8.14 -14.32
N ASP A 320 -3.82 9.08 -13.50
CA ASP A 320 -3.64 8.86 -12.07
C ASP A 320 -3.84 10.18 -11.32
N ILE A 321 -4.28 10.11 -10.08
CA ILE A 321 -4.46 11.28 -9.23
C ILE A 321 -3.13 11.82 -8.71
N ASP A 322 -2.10 10.98 -8.65
CA ASP A 322 -0.78 11.34 -8.15
C ASP A 322 0.06 12.02 -9.24
N GLU A 323 0.30 13.32 -9.06
CA GLU A 323 1.03 14.14 -10.01
C GLU A 323 2.43 13.59 -10.32
N ILE A 324 3.20 13.20 -9.30
CA ILE A 324 4.57 12.69 -9.50
C ILE A 324 4.55 11.36 -10.27
N SER A 325 3.57 10.50 -10.00
CA SER A 325 3.39 9.25 -10.75
C SER A 325 3.16 9.51 -12.23
N ILE A 326 2.30 10.49 -12.59
CA ILE A 326 2.05 10.85 -13.99
C ILE A 326 3.27 11.47 -14.66
N LEU A 327 4.03 12.31 -13.95
CA LEU A 327 5.27 12.85 -14.47
C LEU A 327 6.28 11.74 -14.77
N ILE A 328 6.40 10.75 -13.89
CA ILE A 328 7.23 9.55 -14.10
C ILE A 328 6.70 8.74 -15.31
N THR A 329 5.39 8.56 -15.44
CA THR A 329 4.78 7.86 -16.58
C THR A 329 5.17 8.54 -17.90
N ARG A 330 5.07 9.87 -17.98
CA ARG A 330 5.47 10.64 -19.17
C ARG A 330 6.95 10.45 -19.49
N ILE A 331 7.82 10.50 -18.48
CA ILE A 331 9.27 10.26 -18.65
C ILE A 331 9.52 8.82 -19.12
N ASN A 332 8.88 7.82 -18.52
CA ASN A 332 9.02 6.42 -18.91
C ASN A 332 8.60 6.20 -20.37
N MET A 333 7.47 6.78 -20.81
CA MET A 333 7.03 6.69 -22.20
C MET A 333 8.00 7.39 -23.16
N PHE A 334 8.52 8.56 -22.77
CA PHE A 334 9.53 9.27 -23.55
C PHE A 334 10.87 8.50 -23.65
N LEU A 335 11.27 7.80 -22.59
CA LEU A 335 12.47 6.95 -22.62
C LEU A 335 12.29 5.71 -23.52
N LEU A 336 11.07 5.25 -23.73
CA LEU A 336 10.75 4.15 -24.66
C LEU A 336 10.67 4.62 -26.11
N ASP A 337 10.19 5.85 -26.33
CA ASP A 337 10.14 6.50 -27.65
C ASP A 337 10.42 8.01 -27.51
N ASN A 338 11.65 8.40 -27.82
CA ASN A 338 12.10 9.79 -27.72
C ASN A 338 11.64 10.70 -28.87
N THR A 339 10.82 10.21 -29.77
CA THR A 339 10.17 10.99 -30.83
C THR A 339 8.82 11.58 -30.42
N LEU A 340 8.29 11.16 -29.26
CA LEU A 340 7.03 11.66 -28.72
C LEU A 340 7.09 13.17 -28.46
N THR A 341 6.01 13.85 -28.84
CA THR A 341 5.87 15.29 -28.60
C THR A 341 5.32 15.55 -27.20
N LYS A 342 5.51 16.77 -26.70
CA LYS A 342 4.91 17.19 -25.43
C LYS A 342 3.38 17.06 -25.44
N GLU A 343 2.74 17.46 -26.55
CA GLU A 343 1.29 17.36 -26.71
C GLU A 343 0.78 15.93 -26.59
N GLN A 344 1.46 14.97 -27.23
CA GLN A 344 1.11 13.56 -27.12
C GLN A 344 1.20 13.09 -25.67
N LEU A 345 2.34 13.31 -25.01
CA LEU A 345 2.57 12.88 -23.62
C LEU A 345 1.54 13.45 -22.64
N TYR A 346 1.17 14.74 -22.79
CA TYR A 346 0.26 15.40 -21.87
C TYR A 346 -1.23 15.13 -22.16
N SER A 347 -1.58 14.81 -23.42
CA SER A 347 -2.95 14.42 -23.77
C SER A 347 -3.24 12.95 -23.47
N GLN A 348 -2.24 12.08 -23.55
CA GLN A 348 -2.39 10.65 -23.32
C GLN A 348 -2.22 10.26 -21.83
N PHE A 349 -1.33 10.95 -21.10
CA PHE A 349 -1.03 10.64 -19.69
C PHE A 349 -1.42 11.83 -18.81
N VAL A 350 -2.60 11.74 -18.17
CA VAL A 350 -3.28 12.87 -17.54
C VAL A 350 -3.28 12.72 -16.02
N CYS A 351 -2.91 13.81 -15.31
CA CYS A 351 -3.11 13.89 -13.87
C CYS A 351 -4.55 14.27 -13.54
N GLY A 352 -5.24 13.46 -12.73
CA GLY A 352 -6.60 13.74 -12.31
C GLY A 352 -7.30 12.54 -11.69
N ASP A 353 -8.36 12.83 -10.94
CA ASP A 353 -9.20 11.80 -10.34
C ASP A 353 -10.12 11.17 -11.40
N THR A 354 -9.90 9.92 -11.67
CA THR A 354 -10.68 9.14 -12.66
C THR A 354 -12.15 9.03 -12.31
N LEU A 355 -12.52 9.01 -11.03
CA LEU A 355 -13.92 8.88 -10.63
C LEU A 355 -14.72 10.15 -10.88
N SER A 356 -14.08 11.32 -10.79
CA SER A 356 -14.74 12.61 -11.04
C SER A 356 -14.53 13.14 -12.45
N ASN A 357 -13.36 12.90 -13.05
CA ASN A 357 -12.99 13.42 -14.35
C ASN A 357 -12.17 12.38 -15.13
N THR A 358 -12.48 12.21 -16.40
CA THR A 358 -11.80 11.23 -17.26
C THR A 358 -11.79 11.68 -18.72
N PHE A 359 -11.12 10.91 -19.57
CA PHE A 359 -11.11 11.13 -21.01
C PHE A 359 -12.51 11.20 -21.61
N SER A 360 -12.72 12.09 -22.56
CA SER A 360 -13.97 12.22 -23.31
C SER A 360 -14.19 11.10 -24.33
N ARG A 361 -13.16 10.29 -24.58
CA ARG A 361 -13.19 9.17 -25.53
C ARG A 361 -13.49 7.84 -24.85
N LYS A 362 -13.86 6.84 -25.64
CA LYS A 362 -13.97 5.44 -25.24
C LYS A 362 -12.73 4.66 -25.66
N PHE A 363 -12.53 3.50 -25.02
CA PHE A 363 -11.36 2.65 -25.22
C PHE A 363 -11.79 1.23 -25.58
N SER A 364 -10.99 0.59 -26.44
CA SER A 364 -11.21 -0.82 -26.75
C SER A 364 -10.85 -1.73 -25.58
N VAL A 365 -9.89 -1.31 -24.73
CA VAL A 365 -9.51 -2.02 -23.51
C VAL A 365 -9.29 -1.01 -22.38
N VAL A 366 -9.85 -1.31 -21.21
CA VAL A 366 -9.52 -0.65 -19.94
C VAL A 366 -8.88 -1.69 -19.03
N LEU A 367 -7.67 -1.41 -18.53
CA LEU A 367 -6.92 -2.35 -17.68
C LEU A 367 -6.21 -1.61 -16.55
N GLY A 368 -5.73 -2.34 -15.56
CA GLY A 368 -4.96 -1.74 -14.46
C GLY A 368 -5.13 -2.46 -13.13
N ASN A 369 -4.64 -1.83 -12.08
CA ASN A 369 -4.82 -2.27 -10.70
C ASN A 369 -5.45 -1.13 -9.89
N PRO A 370 -6.79 -1.05 -9.85
CA PRO A 370 -7.47 0.03 -9.14
C PRO A 370 -7.12 0.05 -7.65
N PRO A 371 -7.23 1.21 -6.97
CA PRO A 371 -6.90 1.33 -5.56
C PRO A 371 -7.85 0.48 -4.70
N TRP A 372 -7.29 -0.18 -3.64
CA TRP A 372 -8.03 -1.02 -2.72
C TRP A 372 -8.09 -0.40 -1.34
N GLY A 373 -9.30 -0.33 -0.77
CA GLY A 373 -9.47 0.14 0.61
C GLY A 373 -9.13 1.62 0.78
N TYR A 374 -9.42 2.44 -0.22
CA TYR A 374 -9.31 3.89 -0.12
C TYR A 374 -10.44 4.43 0.77
N ASP A 375 -10.09 5.26 1.74
CA ASP A 375 -11.05 5.89 2.66
C ASP A 375 -11.50 7.23 2.06
N PHE A 376 -12.69 7.27 1.47
CA PHE A 376 -13.29 8.48 0.90
C PHE A 376 -13.70 9.47 1.98
N SER A 377 -13.48 10.76 1.76
CA SER A 377 -14.01 11.86 2.57
C SER A 377 -15.56 11.90 2.49
N LYS A 378 -16.15 12.70 3.34
CA LYS A 378 -17.63 12.89 3.30
C LYS A 378 -18.09 13.54 2.00
N GLU A 379 -17.31 14.49 1.50
CA GLU A 379 -17.57 15.23 0.27
C GLU A 379 -17.45 14.29 -0.95
N GLU A 380 -16.37 13.50 -1.02
CA GLU A 380 -16.21 12.48 -2.06
C GLU A 380 -17.34 11.44 -2.00
N THR A 381 -17.68 10.94 -0.82
CA THR A 381 -18.77 9.97 -0.64
C THR A 381 -20.10 10.53 -1.12
N ALA A 382 -20.41 11.80 -0.85
CA ALA A 382 -21.64 12.44 -1.33
C ALA A 382 -21.67 12.52 -2.86
N TYR A 383 -20.56 12.93 -3.48
CA TYR A 383 -20.42 12.95 -4.94
C TYR A 383 -20.59 11.55 -5.54
N LEU A 384 -19.87 10.55 -4.99
CA LEU A 384 -19.89 9.17 -5.48
C LEU A 384 -21.28 8.53 -5.37
N THR A 385 -21.97 8.74 -4.24
CA THR A 385 -23.34 8.23 -4.05
C THR A 385 -24.34 8.80 -5.04
N THR A 386 -24.10 10.03 -5.53
CA THR A 386 -24.94 10.66 -6.54
C THR A 386 -24.66 10.11 -7.94
N ASN A 387 -23.39 9.82 -8.26
CA ASN A 387 -22.93 9.55 -9.61
C ASN A 387 -22.71 8.05 -9.92
N TYR A 388 -22.60 7.19 -8.90
CA TYR A 388 -22.28 5.76 -9.05
C TYR A 388 -23.34 4.88 -8.41
N ILE A 389 -23.72 3.80 -9.09
CA ILE A 389 -24.68 2.81 -8.58
C ILE A 389 -24.06 2.00 -7.46
N THR A 390 -22.79 1.59 -7.64
CA THR A 390 -22.02 0.79 -6.67
C THR A 390 -21.81 1.53 -5.35
N ALA A 391 -21.72 2.86 -5.38
CA ALA A 391 -21.59 3.70 -4.17
C ALA A 391 -22.81 3.68 -3.24
N LYS A 392 -23.98 3.24 -3.72
CA LYS A 392 -25.23 3.17 -2.93
C LYS A 392 -25.28 1.93 -2.02
N ASN A 393 -24.38 0.98 -2.20
CA ASN A 393 -24.33 -0.26 -1.42
C ASN A 393 -23.64 -0.03 -0.07
N LYS A 394 -24.09 -0.74 0.98
CA LYS A 394 -23.38 -0.77 2.25
C LYS A 394 -22.05 -1.52 2.09
N GLY A 395 -20.95 -0.88 2.49
CA GLY A 395 -19.60 -1.47 2.37
C GLY A 395 -18.96 -1.23 1.01
N MET A 396 -19.20 -0.07 0.41
CA MET A 396 -18.55 0.39 -0.81
C MET A 396 -17.03 0.24 -0.72
N GLU A 397 -16.46 -0.48 -1.67
CA GLU A 397 -15.03 -0.59 -1.87
C GLU A 397 -14.58 0.27 -3.07
N SER A 398 -13.40 0.83 -3.01
CA SER A 398 -12.90 1.72 -4.08
C SER A 398 -12.83 1.02 -5.44
N TYR A 399 -12.41 -0.24 -5.49
CA TYR A 399 -12.35 -1.00 -6.74
C TYR A 399 -13.72 -1.25 -7.39
N ASP A 400 -14.82 -1.29 -6.63
CA ASP A 400 -16.18 -1.41 -7.19
C ASP A 400 -16.55 -0.20 -8.04
N LEU A 401 -16.16 1.00 -7.57
CA LEU A 401 -16.33 2.25 -8.31
C LEU A 401 -15.49 2.27 -9.59
N PHE A 402 -14.25 1.79 -9.51
CA PHE A 402 -13.38 1.69 -10.68
C PHE A 402 -13.87 0.67 -11.70
N ILE A 403 -14.54 -0.42 -11.27
CA ILE A 403 -15.20 -1.36 -12.19
C ILE A 403 -16.34 -0.63 -12.93
N GLU A 404 -17.25 0.05 -12.21
CA GLU A 404 -18.35 0.81 -12.80
C GLU A 404 -17.81 1.89 -13.76
N LYS A 405 -16.81 2.65 -13.33
CA LYS A 405 -16.16 3.67 -14.16
C LYS A 405 -15.50 3.06 -15.38
N GLY A 406 -14.70 2.01 -15.20
CA GLY A 406 -14.01 1.32 -16.30
C GLY A 406 -14.98 0.78 -17.35
N MET A 407 -16.08 0.17 -16.92
CA MET A 407 -17.17 -0.24 -17.84
C MET A 407 -17.74 0.95 -18.62
N SER A 408 -17.92 2.10 -17.96
CA SER A 408 -18.40 3.32 -18.62
C SER A 408 -17.41 3.92 -19.62
N MET A 409 -16.12 3.58 -19.52
CA MET A 409 -15.05 4.06 -20.42
C MET A 409 -14.88 3.18 -21.66
N LEU A 410 -15.51 2.00 -21.71
CA LEU A 410 -15.34 1.05 -22.81
C LEU A 410 -16.16 1.46 -24.06
N GLU A 411 -15.62 1.14 -25.22
CA GLU A 411 -16.35 1.03 -26.47
C GLU A 411 -17.36 -0.11 -26.40
N GLU A 412 -18.30 -0.17 -27.34
CA GLU A 412 -19.17 -1.32 -27.52
C GLU A 412 -18.30 -2.56 -27.81
N SER A 413 -18.50 -3.64 -27.06
CA SER A 413 -17.66 -4.85 -27.12
C SER A 413 -16.21 -4.67 -26.64
N GLY A 414 -15.90 -3.64 -25.87
CA GLY A 414 -14.60 -3.45 -25.23
C GLY A 414 -14.34 -4.43 -24.07
N TYR A 415 -13.11 -4.49 -23.61
CA TYR A 415 -12.65 -5.43 -22.56
C TYR A 415 -12.19 -4.69 -21.31
N LEU A 416 -12.68 -5.13 -20.14
CA LEU A 416 -12.18 -4.69 -18.83
C LEU A 416 -11.26 -5.76 -18.23
N ALA A 417 -10.04 -5.37 -17.84
CA ALA A 417 -9.04 -6.27 -17.29
C ALA A 417 -8.35 -5.67 -16.06
N TYR A 418 -8.90 -5.90 -14.87
CA TYR A 418 -8.36 -5.38 -13.62
C TYR A 418 -7.73 -6.46 -12.74
N VAL A 419 -6.71 -6.06 -11.97
CA VAL A 419 -6.19 -6.84 -10.85
C VAL A 419 -7.02 -6.52 -9.61
N LEU A 420 -7.76 -7.49 -9.11
CA LEU A 420 -8.66 -7.34 -7.96
C LEU A 420 -8.24 -8.23 -6.79
N PRO A 421 -8.70 -7.94 -5.53
CA PRO A 421 -8.40 -8.74 -4.34
C PRO A 421 -8.86 -10.19 -4.44
#